data_f238f620ecae3087d1d57bdbeb00350e
#
_entry.id   f238f620ecae3087d1d57bdbeb00350e
#
_cell.length_a   1.000
_cell.length_b   1.000
_cell.length_c   1.000
_cell.angle_alpha   90.00
_cell.angle_beta   90.00
_cell.angle_gamma   90.00
#
_symmetry.space_group_name_H-M   'P 1'
#
loop_
_entity.id
_entity.type
_entity.pdbx_description
1 polymer ?
#
loop_
_entity_poly.entity_id
_entity_poly.type
_entity_poly.pdbx_seq_one_letter_code
_entity_poly.pdbx_strand_id
1 'polypeptide(L)'
;MRDAVIVSTARTPIGKAYRGAFNDTQAQELAGHAIGQAISRAGIAAGEIGDVVMGAALQQGSTHVNVARQGLIRAGLPTSVPGMTCLLYTSDAADDQ
;
A
#
# COMPACT_ATOMS: atom_id res chain seq x y z
N MET A 1 -1.01 28.01 4.01
CA MET A 1 -0.96 26.59 4.39
C MET A 1 -1.67 25.77 3.32
N ARG A 2 -1.09 24.66 2.92
CA ARG A 2 -1.74 23.77 1.95
C ARG A 2 -2.64 22.78 2.68
N ASP A 3 -3.80 22.53 2.12
CA ASP A 3 -4.69 21.50 2.63
C ASP A 3 -4.31 20.14 2.06
N ALA A 4 -4.48 19.09 2.85
CA ALA A 4 -4.35 17.74 2.39
C ALA A 4 -5.73 17.20 2.01
N VAL A 5 -5.86 16.67 0.82
CA VAL A 5 -7.12 16.14 0.32
C VAL A 5 -6.93 14.72 -0.21
N ILE A 6 -7.98 13.90 -0.11
CA ILE A 6 -7.99 12.57 -0.69
C ILE A 6 -8.54 12.69 -2.11
N VAL A 7 -7.72 12.32 -3.10
CA VAL A 7 -8.10 12.45 -4.51
C VAL A 7 -8.41 11.10 -5.17
N SER A 8 -8.06 9.98 -4.53
CA SER A 8 -8.30 8.65 -5.09
C SER A 8 -8.23 7.61 -3.99
N THR A 9 -8.99 6.53 -4.16
CA THR A 9 -8.95 5.39 -3.25
C THR A 9 -9.01 4.09 -4.03
N ALA A 10 -8.45 3.02 -3.46
CA ALA A 10 -8.54 1.68 -4.04
C ALA A 10 -8.40 0.64 -2.95
N ARG A 11 -9.02 -0.52 -3.16
CA ARG A 11 -8.94 -1.66 -2.23
C ARG A 11 -8.82 -2.93 -3.02
N THR A 12 -8.22 -3.95 -2.39
CA THR A 12 -8.38 -5.32 -2.83
C THR A 12 -9.54 -5.96 -2.07
N PRO A 13 -10.17 -7.01 -2.58
CA PRO A 13 -11.07 -7.81 -1.77
C PRO A 13 -10.34 -8.41 -0.58
N ILE A 14 -11.08 -8.73 0.49
CA ILE A 14 -10.52 -9.39 1.66
C ILE A 14 -10.65 -10.90 1.46
N GLY A 15 -9.51 -11.60 1.58
CA GLY A 15 -9.50 -13.06 1.55
C GLY A 15 -9.58 -13.63 2.96
N LYS A 16 -10.22 -14.79 3.07
CA LYS A 16 -10.36 -15.47 4.35
C LYS A 16 -9.04 -16.18 4.69
N ALA A 17 -8.55 -15.99 5.90
CA ALA A 17 -7.31 -16.64 6.33
C ALA A 17 -7.42 -18.16 6.24
N TYR A 18 -6.37 -18.80 5.73
CA TYR A 18 -6.23 -20.25 5.53
C TYR A 18 -7.13 -20.87 4.46
N ARG A 19 -8.26 -20.25 4.13
CA ARG A 19 -9.22 -20.78 3.16
C ARG A 19 -9.57 -19.80 2.05
N GLY A 20 -8.94 -18.62 2.05
CA GLY A 20 -9.27 -17.58 1.11
C GLY A 20 -8.55 -17.71 -0.23
N ALA A 21 -9.04 -16.97 -1.22
CA ALA A 21 -8.48 -16.95 -2.56
C ALA A 21 -7.07 -16.36 -2.59
N PHE A 22 -6.68 -15.60 -1.56
CA PHE A 22 -5.39 -14.93 -1.52
C PHE A 22 -4.32 -15.64 -0.69
N ASN A 23 -4.55 -16.91 -0.30
CA ASN A 23 -3.59 -17.63 0.53
C ASN A 23 -2.19 -17.70 -0.10
N ASP A 24 -2.12 -17.80 -1.42
CA ASP A 24 -0.84 -17.88 -2.15
C ASP A 24 -0.40 -16.54 -2.71
N THR A 25 -1.14 -15.46 -2.43
CA THR A 25 -0.81 -14.14 -2.94
C THR A 25 0.07 -13.42 -1.93
N GLN A 26 1.21 -12.92 -2.37
CA GLN A 26 2.13 -12.20 -1.48
C GLN A 26 1.63 -10.77 -1.23
N ALA A 27 2.02 -10.22 -0.09
CA ALA A 27 1.57 -8.89 0.33
C ALA A 27 1.98 -7.79 -0.67
N GLN A 28 3.18 -7.88 -1.24
CA GLN A 28 3.63 -6.89 -2.21
C GLN A 28 2.79 -6.89 -3.49
N GLU A 29 2.19 -8.02 -3.86
CA GLU A 29 1.29 -8.07 -5.00
C GLU A 29 -0.02 -7.36 -4.69
N LEU A 30 -0.58 -7.57 -3.51
CA LEU A 30 -1.79 -6.87 -3.07
C LEU A 30 -1.53 -5.37 -2.95
N ALA A 31 -0.42 -5.00 -2.32
CA ALA A 31 -0.03 -3.59 -2.17
C ALA A 31 0.19 -2.95 -3.53
N GLY A 32 0.91 -3.62 -4.43
CA GLY A 32 1.17 -3.10 -5.77
C GLY A 32 -0.11 -2.87 -6.56
N HIS A 33 -1.07 -3.79 -6.45
CA HIS A 33 -2.35 -3.63 -7.12
C HIS A 33 -3.12 -2.41 -6.60
N ALA A 34 -3.22 -2.27 -5.28
CA ALA A 34 -3.95 -1.15 -4.69
C ALA A 34 -3.28 0.19 -5.01
N ILE A 35 -1.95 0.26 -4.92
CA ILE A 35 -1.19 1.47 -5.25
C ILE A 35 -1.40 1.83 -6.73
N GLY A 36 -1.24 0.86 -7.61
CA GLY A 36 -1.39 1.09 -9.05
C GLY A 36 -2.78 1.57 -9.42
N GLN A 37 -3.81 0.98 -8.84
CA GLN A 37 -5.20 1.39 -9.10
C GLN A 37 -5.49 2.78 -8.56
N ALA A 38 -4.99 3.11 -7.37
CA ALA A 38 -5.20 4.44 -6.79
C ALA A 38 -4.56 5.52 -7.68
N ILE A 39 -3.35 5.28 -8.17
CA ILE A 39 -2.65 6.22 -9.05
C ILE A 39 -3.38 6.34 -10.38
N SER A 40 -3.79 5.23 -10.97
CA SER A 40 -4.52 5.23 -12.23
C SER A 40 -5.82 6.02 -12.15
N ARG A 41 -6.57 5.83 -11.06
CA ARG A 41 -7.83 6.56 -10.85
C ARG A 41 -7.62 8.03 -10.57
N ALA A 42 -6.49 8.40 -9.97
CA ALA A 42 -6.17 9.80 -9.71
C ALA A 42 -5.78 10.54 -10.98
N GLY A 43 -5.34 9.81 -12.02
CA GLY A 43 -4.95 10.42 -13.29
C GLY A 43 -3.63 11.18 -13.24
N ILE A 44 -2.75 10.83 -12.30
CA ILE A 44 -1.44 11.47 -12.16
C ILE A 44 -0.34 10.54 -12.66
N ALA A 45 0.80 11.13 -13.02
CA ALA A 45 1.97 10.34 -13.42
C ALA A 45 2.63 9.73 -12.17
N ALA A 46 3.16 8.51 -12.31
CA ALA A 46 3.80 7.83 -11.20
C ALA A 46 4.98 8.63 -10.61
N GLY A 47 5.70 9.35 -11.45
CA GLY A 47 6.82 10.19 -11.00
C GLY A 47 6.42 11.39 -10.16
N GLU A 48 5.14 11.73 -10.10
CA GLU A 48 4.64 12.83 -9.27
C GLU A 48 4.38 12.40 -7.83
N ILE A 49 4.50 11.10 -7.53
CA ILE A 49 4.29 10.58 -6.18
C ILE A 49 5.47 11.00 -5.32
N GLY A 50 5.18 11.71 -4.24
CA GLY A 50 6.22 12.16 -3.31
C GLY A 50 6.65 11.10 -2.31
N ASP A 51 5.73 10.23 -1.90
CA ASP A 51 6.01 9.22 -0.88
C ASP A 51 4.94 8.14 -0.87
N VAL A 52 5.30 6.97 -0.39
CA VAL A 52 4.37 5.88 -0.11
C VAL A 52 4.55 5.47 1.35
N VAL A 53 3.47 5.61 2.12
CA VAL A 53 3.47 5.25 3.54
C VAL A 53 2.44 4.15 3.75
N MET A 54 2.86 3.02 4.33
CA MET A 54 1.99 1.87 4.50
C MET A 54 2.03 1.38 5.94
N GLY A 55 0.87 1.00 6.45
CA GLY A 55 0.76 0.36 7.74
C GLY A 55 0.78 -1.17 7.60
N ALA A 56 1.47 -1.84 8.51
CA ALA A 56 1.46 -3.29 8.60
C ALA A 56 1.54 -3.70 10.07
N ALA A 57 0.66 -4.63 10.47
CA ALA A 57 0.65 -5.08 11.86
C ALA A 57 1.87 -5.92 12.19
N LEU A 58 2.27 -6.79 11.25
CA LEU A 58 3.48 -7.61 11.39
C LEU A 58 4.27 -7.52 10.09
N GLN A 59 5.55 -7.22 10.20
CA GLN A 59 6.43 -7.16 9.04
C GLN A 59 7.21 -8.47 8.94
N GLN A 60 6.48 -9.56 8.74
CA GLN A 60 7.04 -10.91 8.64
C GLN A 60 6.43 -11.61 7.41
N GLY A 61 7.07 -12.67 6.95
CA GLY A 61 6.63 -13.37 5.76
C GLY A 61 6.64 -12.45 4.56
N SER A 62 5.55 -12.37 3.82
CA SER A 62 5.48 -11.54 2.62
C SER A 62 5.42 -10.05 2.91
N THR A 63 5.20 -9.64 4.16
CA THR A 63 5.26 -8.22 4.55
C THR A 63 6.63 -7.83 5.11
N HIS A 64 7.58 -8.76 5.10
CA HIS A 64 8.94 -8.54 5.60
C HIS A 64 9.71 -7.58 4.70
N VAL A 65 10.65 -6.84 5.28
CA VAL A 65 11.56 -5.96 4.56
C VAL A 65 10.83 -4.88 3.76
N ASN A 66 10.10 -4.01 4.49
CA ASN A 66 9.48 -2.80 3.93
C ASN A 66 8.52 -3.09 2.77
N VAL A 67 7.34 -3.60 3.10
CA VAL A 67 6.32 -3.94 2.11
C VAL A 67 5.87 -2.71 1.28
N ALA A 68 5.95 -1.49 1.84
CA ALA A 68 5.62 -0.28 1.09
C ALA A 68 6.56 -0.11 -0.10
N ARG A 69 7.86 -0.30 0.12
CA ARG A 69 8.86 -0.21 -0.95
C ARG A 69 8.66 -1.31 -1.99
N GLN A 70 8.41 -2.52 -1.55
CA GLN A 70 8.15 -3.63 -2.46
C GLN A 70 6.87 -3.41 -3.27
N GLY A 71 5.82 -2.88 -2.63
CA GLY A 71 4.57 -2.59 -3.28
C GLY A 71 4.70 -1.51 -4.34
N LEU A 72 5.42 -0.44 -4.05
CA LEU A 72 5.59 0.64 -5.04
C LEU A 72 6.39 0.18 -6.25
N ILE A 73 7.40 -0.65 -6.04
CA ILE A 73 8.17 -1.21 -7.16
C ILE A 73 7.29 -2.17 -7.97
N ARG A 74 6.50 -3.01 -7.30
CA ARG A 74 5.57 -3.93 -7.97
C ARG A 74 4.52 -3.18 -8.79
N ALA A 75 4.09 -2.00 -8.33
CA ALA A 75 3.15 -1.15 -9.06
C ALA A 75 3.78 -0.43 -10.25
N GLY A 76 5.10 -0.50 -10.39
CA GLY A 76 5.80 0.13 -11.49
C GLY A 76 6.19 1.58 -11.25
N LEU A 77 6.20 2.04 -10.00
CA LEU A 77 6.63 3.39 -9.69
C LEU A 77 8.15 3.53 -9.88
N PRO A 78 8.63 4.76 -10.19
CA PRO A 78 10.07 4.98 -10.29
C PRO A 78 10.80 4.69 -8.98
N THR A 79 12.05 4.25 -9.07
CA THR A 79 12.85 3.94 -7.89
C THR A 79 13.15 5.17 -7.04
N SER A 80 12.95 6.38 -7.58
CA SER A 80 13.10 7.62 -6.84
C SER A 80 11.98 7.87 -5.82
N VAL A 81 10.85 7.16 -5.92
CA VAL A 81 9.73 7.31 -4.98
C VAL A 81 10.06 6.60 -3.69
N PRO A 82 10.08 7.30 -2.54
CA PRO A 82 10.34 6.63 -1.26
C PRO A 82 9.14 5.83 -0.77
N GLY A 83 9.41 4.82 0.04
CA GLY A 83 8.38 4.02 0.67
C GLY A 83 8.74 3.72 2.11
N MET A 84 7.77 3.87 3.02
CA MET A 84 7.94 3.62 4.44
C MET A 84 6.82 2.72 4.94
N THR A 85 7.16 1.74 5.75
CA THR A 85 6.20 0.87 6.39
C THR A 85 6.18 1.14 7.88
N CYS A 86 4.99 1.37 8.42
CA CYS A 86 4.78 1.62 9.84
C CYS A 86 4.09 0.44 10.49
N LEU A 87 4.44 0.15 11.74
CA LEU A 87 3.78 -0.90 12.50
C LEU A 87 2.46 -0.39 13.06
N LEU A 88 1.37 -1.06 12.71
CA LEU A 88 0.04 -0.76 13.23
C LEU A 88 -0.55 -2.02 13.85
N TYR A 89 -0.93 -1.94 15.12
CA TYR A 89 -1.43 -3.12 15.84
C TYR A 89 -2.91 -3.34 15.72
N THR A 90 -3.68 -2.28 15.65
CA THR A 90 -5.13 -2.39 15.56
C THR A 90 -5.61 -1.72 14.29
N SER A 91 -6.84 -1.98 13.91
CA SER A 91 -7.41 -1.45 12.69
C SER A 91 -7.95 -0.04 12.84
N ASP A 92 -7.56 0.66 13.86
CA ASP A 92 -8.10 1.98 14.17
C ASP A 92 -7.17 3.13 13.81
N ALA A 93 -6.34 2.93 12.79
CA ALA A 93 -5.46 3.99 12.32
C ALA A 93 -6.23 5.28 11.99
N ALA A 94 -7.47 5.15 11.51
CA ALA A 94 -8.32 6.31 11.24
C ALA A 94 -8.80 7.01 12.50
N ASP A 95 -8.81 6.31 13.64
CA ASP A 95 -9.24 6.85 14.93
C ASP A 95 -8.09 7.45 15.71
N ASP A 96 -6.86 7.22 15.31
CA ASP A 96 -5.66 7.70 16.00
C ASP A 96 -5.28 9.11 15.56
N GLN A 97 -6.25 9.89 15.26
CA GLN A 97 -6.08 11.26 14.75
C GLN A 97 -5.60 12.23 15.81
#